data_64291b5dd80efad65414721ec96fdd93
#
_entry.id   64291b5dd80efad65414721ec96fdd93
#
_cell.length_a   1.000
_cell.length_b   1.000
_cell.length_c   1.000
_cell.angle_alpha   90.00
_cell.angle_beta   90.00
_cell.angle_gamma   90.00
#
_symmetry.space_group_name_H-M   'P 1'
#
loop_
_entity.id
_entity.type
_entity.pdbx_description
1 polymer ?
#
loop_
_entity_poly.entity_id
_entity_poly.type
_entity_poly.pdbx_seq_one_letter_code
_entity_poly.pdbx_strand_id
1 'polypeptide(L)'
;MLFWDCGNSYGKALNSEGKELKILSVIGKAQDSFTEKQLWKIDNNYIGEDAILHGYAQDYSLDEVKTEQSTFKTLTKYILCNYKDETKVVFLFPFDSYFTEKKQIIEMFSHNMDIIYKIGDTTHIHYFRPTLIKSLPQGFCAGMDYFLDENGKPKEDIPNVTLIIDIGMGTVNYIYMLRGVVIRDMSHTTNNGMHQIYKKELRGKKIYEIDMYYGYNSLAHLYPDLATMIRSDVATYYNLKKIDKIVIVGGGGTALYYFLPWINKILHKGQFTNVRGASKVVQNLSWGKSEHLEMMMS
;
A
#
# COMPACT_ATOMS: atom_id res chain seq x y z
N MET A 1 -0.89 13.97 -11.41
CA MET A 1 0.10 12.98 -10.87
C MET A 1 -0.66 11.89 -10.15
N LEU A 2 -0.28 10.65 -10.36
CA LEU A 2 -0.91 9.46 -9.78
C LEU A 2 -0.01 8.88 -8.67
N PHE A 3 -0.58 8.56 -7.51
CA PHE A 3 0.05 7.84 -6.40
C PHE A 3 -0.58 6.46 -6.32
N TRP A 4 0.23 5.40 -6.36
CA TRP A 4 -0.24 4.02 -6.43
C TRP A 4 0.39 3.15 -5.34
N ASP A 5 -0.41 2.73 -4.38
CA ASP A 5 -0.10 1.76 -3.33
C ASP A 5 -0.76 0.42 -3.66
N CYS A 6 0.00 -0.50 -4.23
CA CYS A 6 -0.48 -1.85 -4.52
C CYS A 6 -0.32 -2.75 -3.30
N GLY A 7 -1.22 -2.60 -2.31
CA GLY A 7 -1.23 -3.46 -1.12
C GLY A 7 -1.67 -4.90 -1.42
N ASN A 8 -1.35 -5.85 -0.52
CA ASN A 8 -1.65 -7.28 -0.74
C ASN A 8 -3.15 -7.64 -0.68
N SER A 9 -3.96 -6.89 0.07
CA SER A 9 -5.42 -7.08 0.08
C SER A 9 -6.11 -6.09 -0.84
N TYR A 10 -5.76 -4.82 -0.74
CA TYR A 10 -6.33 -3.75 -1.55
C TYR A 10 -5.23 -2.84 -2.10
N GLY A 11 -5.29 -2.60 -3.42
CA GLY A 11 -4.60 -1.49 -4.04
C GLY A 11 -5.34 -0.18 -3.79
N LYS A 12 -4.61 0.93 -3.61
CA LYS A 12 -5.16 2.28 -3.41
C LYS A 12 -4.46 3.24 -4.34
N ALA A 13 -5.23 3.99 -5.09
CA ALA A 13 -4.74 5.04 -5.95
C ALA A 13 -5.34 6.39 -5.55
N LEU A 14 -4.55 7.43 -5.73
CA LEU A 14 -4.95 8.83 -5.53
C LEU A 14 -4.33 9.66 -6.65
N ASN A 15 -5.09 10.53 -7.30
CA ASN A 15 -4.51 11.48 -8.23
C ASN A 15 -4.38 12.89 -7.64
N SER A 16 -3.75 13.80 -8.38
CA SER A 16 -3.55 15.20 -7.97
C SER A 16 -4.86 16.00 -7.80
N GLU A 17 -5.97 15.51 -8.33
CA GLU A 17 -7.30 16.12 -8.18
C GLU A 17 -8.05 15.59 -6.94
N GLY A 18 -7.43 14.70 -6.16
CA GLY A 18 -8.04 14.09 -4.99
C GLY A 18 -8.97 12.91 -5.30
N LYS A 19 -8.99 12.40 -6.55
CA LYS A 19 -9.79 11.23 -6.89
C LYS A 19 -9.13 9.98 -6.31
N GLU A 20 -9.82 9.33 -5.39
CA GLU A 20 -9.42 8.08 -4.77
C GLU A 20 -10.03 6.87 -5.49
N LEU A 21 -9.25 5.78 -5.61
CA LEU A 21 -9.73 4.47 -6.06
C LEU A 21 -9.15 3.40 -5.14
N LYS A 22 -10.02 2.52 -4.66
CA LYS A 22 -9.66 1.31 -3.92
C LYS A 22 -10.09 0.10 -4.74
N ILE A 23 -9.20 -0.87 -4.92
CA ILE A 23 -9.48 -2.10 -5.66
C ILE A 23 -8.94 -3.29 -4.91
N LEU A 24 -9.67 -4.40 -4.92
CA LEU A 24 -9.19 -5.66 -4.36
C LEU A 24 -7.98 -6.16 -5.15
N SER A 25 -6.91 -6.54 -4.46
CA SER A 25 -5.64 -6.95 -5.08
C SER A 25 -5.68 -8.39 -5.61
N VAL A 26 -6.61 -8.64 -6.50
CA VAL A 26 -6.86 -9.95 -7.11
C VAL A 26 -6.99 -9.81 -8.61
N ILE A 27 -6.45 -10.78 -9.34
CA ILE A 27 -6.75 -10.99 -10.75
C ILE A 27 -7.26 -12.43 -10.93
N GLY A 28 -8.06 -12.66 -11.95
CA GLY A 28 -8.59 -13.99 -12.26
C GLY A 28 -8.60 -14.21 -13.76
N LYS A 29 -8.11 -15.36 -14.21
CA LYS A 29 -8.11 -15.71 -15.63
C LYS A 29 -9.54 -15.63 -16.18
N ALA A 30 -9.74 -14.82 -17.22
CA ALA A 30 -11.03 -14.67 -17.83
C ALA A 30 -11.48 -15.99 -18.48
N GLN A 31 -12.72 -16.38 -18.19
CA GLN A 31 -13.37 -17.50 -18.86
C GLN A 31 -14.23 -16.93 -20.00
N ASP A 32 -14.39 -17.70 -21.06
CA ASP A 32 -15.37 -17.41 -22.10
C ASP A 32 -16.77 -17.67 -21.54
N SER A 33 -17.30 -16.70 -20.80
CA SER A 33 -18.66 -16.75 -20.27
C SER A 33 -19.52 -15.75 -21.01
N PHE A 34 -20.73 -16.15 -21.34
CA PHE A 34 -21.78 -15.31 -21.96
C PHE A 34 -22.31 -14.21 -21.03
N THR A 35 -21.48 -13.60 -20.21
CA THR A 35 -21.94 -12.55 -19.31
C THR A 35 -21.97 -11.22 -20.07
N GLU A 36 -23.16 -10.67 -20.22
CA GLU A 36 -23.48 -9.37 -20.82
C GLU A 36 -22.92 -8.15 -20.03
N LYS A 37 -22.10 -8.37 -19.01
CA LYS A 37 -21.57 -7.27 -18.18
C LYS A 37 -20.36 -6.63 -18.81
N GLN A 38 -20.28 -5.30 -18.70
CA GLN A 38 -19.11 -4.50 -19.08
C GLN A 38 -17.94 -4.71 -18.11
N LEU A 39 -17.40 -5.94 -18.07
CA LEU A 39 -16.28 -6.29 -17.20
C LEU A 39 -14.95 -5.91 -17.83
N TRP A 40 -14.03 -5.44 -16.98
CA TRP A 40 -12.67 -5.12 -17.41
C TRP A 40 -11.81 -6.38 -17.55
N LYS A 41 -11.14 -6.50 -18.69
CA LYS A 41 -10.15 -7.56 -18.96
C LYS A 41 -8.84 -6.94 -19.40
N ILE A 42 -7.75 -7.23 -18.66
CA ILE A 42 -6.39 -6.82 -18.99
C ILE A 42 -5.50 -8.06 -18.97
N ASP A 43 -4.65 -8.24 -19.98
CA ASP A 43 -3.81 -9.43 -20.13
C ASP A 43 -4.61 -10.74 -19.98
N ASN A 44 -5.85 -10.76 -20.49
CA ASN A 44 -6.81 -11.87 -20.35
C ASN A 44 -7.21 -12.23 -18.91
N ASN A 45 -7.14 -11.26 -17.98
CA ASN A 45 -7.60 -11.42 -16.61
C ASN A 45 -8.72 -10.44 -16.29
N TYR A 46 -9.69 -10.90 -15.50
CA TYR A 46 -10.60 -10.04 -14.76
C TYR A 46 -9.89 -9.40 -13.57
N ILE A 47 -10.41 -8.29 -13.06
CA ILE A 47 -9.75 -7.42 -12.09
C ILE A 47 -10.62 -7.29 -10.83
N GLY A 48 -9.99 -7.37 -9.66
CA GLY A 48 -10.65 -7.10 -8.38
C GLY A 48 -11.81 -8.07 -8.08
N GLU A 49 -12.95 -7.55 -7.69
CA GLU A 49 -14.15 -8.35 -7.37
C GLU A 49 -14.64 -9.17 -8.56
N ASP A 50 -14.53 -8.63 -9.79
CA ASP A 50 -14.91 -9.35 -11.00
C ASP A 50 -14.06 -10.61 -11.22
N ALA A 51 -12.79 -10.59 -10.80
CA ALA A 51 -11.92 -11.76 -10.85
C ALA A 51 -12.42 -12.91 -9.96
N ILE A 52 -13.01 -12.58 -8.81
CA ILE A 52 -13.57 -13.58 -7.88
C ILE A 52 -14.90 -14.13 -8.41
N LEU A 53 -15.75 -13.25 -8.93
CA LEU A 53 -17.10 -13.60 -9.35
C LEU A 53 -17.14 -14.34 -10.70
N HIS A 54 -16.18 -14.05 -11.59
CA HIS A 54 -16.24 -14.48 -13.00
C HIS A 54 -14.95 -15.13 -13.51
N GLY A 55 -13.92 -15.30 -12.69
CA GLY A 55 -12.63 -15.84 -13.08
C GLY A 55 -12.05 -16.85 -12.09
N TYR A 56 -10.91 -17.44 -12.45
CA TYR A 56 -10.08 -18.20 -11.52
C TYR A 56 -9.18 -17.23 -10.77
N ALA A 57 -9.67 -16.76 -9.61
CA ALA A 57 -8.98 -15.75 -8.84
C ALA A 57 -7.62 -16.21 -8.31
N GLN A 58 -6.64 -15.32 -8.37
CA GLN A 58 -5.30 -15.46 -7.80
C GLN A 58 -5.02 -14.25 -6.91
N ASP A 59 -4.51 -14.47 -5.72
CA ASP A 59 -4.00 -13.41 -4.85
C ASP A 59 -2.48 -13.31 -4.93
N TYR A 60 -1.90 -12.33 -4.25
CA TYR A 60 -0.45 -12.21 -4.16
C TYR A 60 0.16 -13.42 -3.45
N SER A 61 1.27 -13.89 -3.95
CA SER A 61 2.22 -14.65 -3.14
C SER A 61 2.93 -13.67 -2.21
N LEU A 62 2.91 -13.96 -0.91
CA LEU A 62 3.58 -13.13 0.10
C LEU A 62 5.10 -13.34 0.12
N ASP A 63 5.56 -14.41 -0.52
CA ASP A 63 6.97 -14.83 -0.56
C ASP A 63 7.69 -14.41 -1.86
N GLU A 64 6.95 -13.80 -2.81
CA GLU A 64 7.50 -13.34 -4.09
C GLU A 64 7.82 -11.85 -4.09
N VAL A 65 8.84 -11.47 -4.87
CA VAL A 65 9.15 -10.07 -5.17
C VAL A 65 7.96 -9.44 -5.88
N LYS A 66 7.45 -8.33 -5.33
CA LYS A 66 6.20 -7.72 -5.78
C LYS A 66 6.22 -7.33 -7.26
N THR A 67 7.33 -6.79 -7.73
CA THR A 67 7.51 -6.38 -9.13
C THR A 67 7.48 -7.53 -10.14
N GLU A 68 7.69 -8.75 -9.70
CA GLU A 68 7.64 -9.94 -10.54
C GLU A 68 6.23 -10.50 -10.69
N GLN A 69 5.33 -10.20 -9.77
CA GLN A 69 3.98 -10.74 -9.72
C GLN A 69 3.10 -10.24 -10.87
N SER A 70 2.39 -11.16 -11.52
CA SER A 70 1.43 -10.84 -12.58
C SER A 70 0.29 -9.96 -12.06
N THR A 71 -0.16 -10.20 -10.83
CA THR A 71 -1.20 -9.40 -10.18
C THR A 71 -0.79 -7.95 -10.06
N PHE A 72 0.44 -7.65 -9.59
CA PHE A 72 0.96 -6.28 -9.51
C PHE A 72 0.97 -5.59 -10.88
N LYS A 73 1.50 -6.29 -11.90
CA LYS A 73 1.61 -5.75 -13.28
C LYS A 73 0.23 -5.45 -13.88
N THR A 74 -0.70 -6.38 -13.74
CA THR A 74 -2.05 -6.26 -14.31
C THR A 74 -2.87 -5.18 -13.59
N LEU A 75 -2.82 -5.13 -12.25
CA LEU A 75 -3.48 -4.08 -11.47
C LEU A 75 -2.90 -2.70 -11.78
N THR A 76 -1.58 -2.60 -11.96
CA THR A 76 -0.95 -1.33 -12.35
C THR A 76 -1.47 -0.87 -13.70
N LYS A 77 -1.53 -1.74 -14.71
CA LYS A 77 -2.13 -1.41 -16.01
C LYS A 77 -3.58 -0.95 -15.89
N TYR A 78 -4.39 -1.63 -15.05
CA TYR A 78 -5.76 -1.22 -14.77
C TYR A 78 -5.86 0.19 -14.20
N ILE A 79 -5.03 0.51 -13.22
CA ILE A 79 -4.98 1.84 -12.60
C ILE A 79 -4.57 2.89 -13.64
N LEU A 80 -3.55 2.64 -14.45
CA LEU A 80 -3.13 3.56 -15.52
C LEU A 80 -4.26 3.81 -16.54
N CYS A 81 -5.07 2.79 -16.85
CA CYS A 81 -6.24 2.95 -17.73
C CYS A 81 -7.39 3.74 -17.09
N ASN A 82 -7.52 3.74 -15.75
CA ASN A 82 -8.53 4.53 -15.04
C ASN A 82 -8.13 6.00 -14.86
N TYR A 83 -6.83 6.29 -14.89
CA TYR A 83 -6.24 7.63 -14.74
C TYR A 83 -5.48 8.02 -16.00
N LYS A 84 -6.18 8.04 -17.15
CA LYS A 84 -5.59 8.15 -18.50
C LYS A 84 -4.76 9.40 -18.74
N ASP A 85 -5.10 10.49 -18.06
CA ASP A 85 -4.43 11.79 -18.22
C ASP A 85 -3.18 11.92 -17.35
N GLU A 86 -2.93 10.93 -16.49
CA GLU A 86 -1.80 10.95 -15.57
C GLU A 86 -0.55 10.33 -16.19
N THR A 87 0.46 11.16 -16.48
CA THR A 87 1.74 10.74 -17.05
C THR A 87 2.87 10.67 -16.02
N LYS A 88 2.61 11.12 -14.78
CA LYS A 88 3.54 11.10 -13.66
C LYS A 88 3.03 10.14 -12.62
N VAL A 89 3.79 9.11 -12.26
CA VAL A 89 3.36 8.06 -11.32
C VAL A 89 4.38 7.88 -10.20
N VAL A 90 3.86 7.79 -8.98
CA VAL A 90 4.63 7.49 -7.77
C VAL A 90 4.13 6.17 -7.21
N PHE A 91 4.98 5.17 -7.20
CA PHE A 91 4.71 3.85 -6.65
C PHE A 91 5.09 3.79 -5.18
N LEU A 92 4.30 3.06 -4.37
CA LEU A 92 4.55 2.89 -2.95
C LEU A 92 4.85 1.42 -2.64
N PHE A 93 5.96 1.19 -1.93
CA PHE A 93 6.43 -0.14 -1.54
C PHE A 93 6.64 -0.24 -0.02
N PRO A 94 6.54 -1.45 0.59
CA PRO A 94 7.00 -1.65 1.94
C PRO A 94 8.40 -1.08 2.15
N PHE A 95 8.71 -0.61 3.36
CA PHE A 95 9.92 0.18 3.61
C PHE A 95 11.20 -0.52 3.13
N ASP A 96 11.39 -1.80 3.47
CA ASP A 96 12.60 -2.53 3.04
C ASP A 96 12.58 -2.84 1.54
N SER A 97 11.43 -3.25 0.98
CA SER A 97 11.27 -3.51 -0.46
C SER A 97 11.54 -2.27 -1.32
N TYR A 98 11.26 -1.07 -0.80
CA TYR A 98 11.58 0.17 -1.50
C TYR A 98 13.06 0.25 -1.91
N PHE A 99 13.98 -0.12 -1.02
CA PHE A 99 15.41 -0.03 -1.31
C PHE A 99 15.90 -1.06 -2.32
N THR A 100 15.25 -2.21 -2.39
CA THR A 100 15.61 -3.30 -3.29
C THR A 100 14.90 -3.23 -4.63
N GLU A 101 13.64 -2.81 -4.67
CA GLU A 101 12.79 -2.87 -5.86
C GLU A 101 12.63 -1.52 -6.59
N LYS A 102 13.01 -0.38 -5.98
CA LYS A 102 12.80 0.95 -6.60
C LYS A 102 13.38 1.09 -8.00
N LYS A 103 14.56 0.52 -8.25
CA LYS A 103 15.21 0.59 -9.57
C LYS A 103 14.42 -0.19 -10.60
N GLN A 104 14.03 -1.41 -10.26
CA GLN A 104 13.29 -2.30 -11.14
C GLN A 104 11.92 -1.71 -11.54
N ILE A 105 11.19 -1.09 -10.59
CA ILE A 105 9.89 -0.47 -10.90
C ILE A 105 10.03 0.74 -11.81
N ILE A 106 11.07 1.57 -11.60
CA ILE A 106 11.34 2.71 -12.46
C ILE A 106 11.66 2.21 -13.87
N GLU A 107 12.53 1.24 -14.02
CA GLU A 107 12.86 0.65 -15.33
C GLU A 107 11.63 0.05 -16.01
N MET A 108 10.78 -0.65 -15.28
CA MET A 108 9.58 -1.32 -15.82
C MET A 108 8.55 -0.35 -16.41
N PHE A 109 8.38 0.83 -15.79
CA PHE A 109 7.31 1.77 -16.17
C PHE A 109 7.80 3.09 -16.79
N SER A 110 9.12 3.29 -16.98
CA SER A 110 9.65 4.53 -17.56
C SER A 110 9.60 4.58 -19.10
N HIS A 111 9.16 3.53 -19.75
CA HIS A 111 9.04 3.48 -21.20
C HIS A 111 7.58 3.62 -21.66
N ASN A 112 7.42 4.00 -22.91
CA ASN A 112 6.10 4.05 -23.53
C ASN A 112 5.46 2.67 -23.59
N MET A 113 4.19 2.57 -23.20
CA MET A 113 3.43 1.31 -23.21
C MET A 113 2.09 1.51 -23.91
N ASP A 114 1.69 0.54 -24.70
CA ASP A 114 0.36 0.44 -25.26
C ASP A 114 -0.40 -0.64 -24.48
N ILE A 115 -1.31 -0.20 -23.61
CA ILE A 115 -2.08 -1.09 -22.74
C ILE A 115 -3.37 -1.44 -23.45
N ILE A 116 -3.48 -2.70 -23.90
CA ILE A 116 -4.69 -3.23 -24.53
C ILE A 116 -5.58 -3.81 -23.45
N TYR A 117 -6.83 -3.36 -23.41
CA TYR A 117 -7.83 -3.84 -22.47
C TYR A 117 -9.20 -3.97 -23.14
N LYS A 118 -10.08 -4.77 -22.55
CA LYS A 118 -11.46 -4.94 -22.99
C LYS A 118 -12.42 -4.48 -21.92
N ILE A 119 -13.53 -3.89 -22.33
CA ILE A 119 -14.71 -3.66 -21.48
C ILE A 119 -15.86 -4.36 -22.19
N GLY A 120 -16.37 -5.44 -21.62
CA GLY A 120 -17.23 -6.37 -22.34
C GLY A 120 -16.52 -6.93 -23.57
N ASP A 121 -17.12 -6.79 -24.74
CA ASP A 121 -16.56 -7.24 -26.02
C ASP A 121 -15.76 -6.15 -26.75
N THR A 122 -15.77 -4.92 -26.24
CA THR A 122 -15.08 -3.81 -26.89
C THR A 122 -13.62 -3.76 -26.48
N THR A 123 -12.73 -3.75 -27.48
CA THR A 123 -11.29 -3.60 -27.27
C THR A 123 -10.92 -2.11 -27.28
N HIS A 124 -10.14 -1.71 -26.30
CA HIS A 124 -9.61 -0.37 -26.14
C HIS A 124 -8.09 -0.41 -26.08
N ILE A 125 -7.44 0.70 -26.43
CA ILE A 125 -5.99 0.89 -26.27
C ILE A 125 -5.77 2.17 -25.49
N HIS A 126 -4.99 2.07 -24.41
CA HIS A 126 -4.48 3.23 -23.68
C HIS A 126 -2.98 3.39 -23.97
N TYR A 127 -2.62 4.55 -24.50
CA TYR A 127 -1.24 4.91 -24.81
C TYR A 127 -0.59 5.58 -23.60
N PHE A 128 -0.03 4.79 -22.69
CA PHE A 128 0.67 5.35 -21.55
C PHE A 128 2.03 5.90 -21.96
N ARG A 129 2.25 7.18 -21.71
CA ARG A 129 3.45 7.93 -22.07
C ARG A 129 3.98 8.61 -20.81
N PRO A 130 4.80 7.91 -20.00
CA PRO A 130 5.26 8.44 -18.73
C PRO A 130 6.23 9.61 -18.93
N THR A 131 6.01 10.66 -18.16
CA THR A 131 6.95 11.80 -18.06
C THR A 131 7.76 11.75 -16.77
N LEU A 132 7.30 11.01 -15.77
CA LEU A 132 7.99 10.78 -14.52
C LEU A 132 7.52 9.50 -13.86
N ILE A 133 8.46 8.63 -13.51
CA ILE A 133 8.22 7.47 -12.66
C ILE A 133 9.12 7.57 -11.43
N LYS A 134 8.52 7.47 -10.25
CA LYS A 134 9.24 7.43 -8.97
C LYS A 134 8.62 6.40 -8.04
N SER A 135 9.32 6.12 -6.95
CA SER A 135 8.79 5.32 -5.85
C SER A 135 9.07 5.98 -4.51
N LEU A 136 8.24 5.67 -3.51
CA LEU A 136 8.37 6.10 -2.12
C LEU A 136 8.08 4.92 -1.18
N PRO A 137 8.66 4.89 0.03
CA PRO A 137 8.37 3.82 0.98
C PRO A 137 7.03 4.04 1.68
N GLN A 138 6.26 2.96 1.81
CA GLN A 138 5.10 2.89 2.70
C GLN A 138 5.54 3.14 4.15
N GLY A 139 4.61 3.41 5.03
CA GLY A 139 4.92 3.75 6.41
C GLY A 139 5.56 5.14 6.55
N PHE A 140 6.65 5.45 5.81
CA PHE A 140 7.17 6.82 5.71
C PHE A 140 6.09 7.76 5.17
N CYS A 141 5.47 7.43 4.06
CA CYS A 141 4.38 8.24 3.51
C CYS A 141 3.21 8.37 4.48
N ALA A 142 2.82 7.28 5.17
CA ALA A 142 1.79 7.34 6.19
C ALA A 142 2.17 8.27 7.37
N GLY A 143 3.45 8.28 7.76
CA GLY A 143 3.99 9.25 8.71
C GLY A 143 3.89 10.69 8.21
N MET A 144 4.19 10.91 6.94
CA MET A 144 4.07 12.24 6.33
C MET A 144 2.61 12.70 6.24
N ASP A 145 1.64 11.81 6.02
CA ASP A 145 0.21 12.17 6.11
C ASP A 145 -0.16 12.65 7.52
N TYR A 146 0.49 12.11 8.56
CA TYR A 146 0.29 12.56 9.93
C TYR A 146 0.99 13.90 10.22
N PHE A 147 2.23 14.10 9.77
CA PHE A 147 3.05 15.28 10.10
C PHE A 147 2.76 16.51 9.23
N LEU A 148 2.29 16.32 8.01
CA LEU A 148 2.03 17.42 7.08
C LEU A 148 0.55 17.81 7.08
N ASP A 149 0.31 19.09 6.89
CA ASP A 149 -1.03 19.64 6.64
C ASP A 149 -1.48 19.33 5.19
N GLU A 150 -2.68 19.81 4.82
CA GLU A 150 -3.23 19.59 3.47
C GLU A 150 -2.45 20.31 2.36
N ASN A 151 -1.60 21.28 2.70
CA ASN A 151 -0.72 21.99 1.78
C ASN A 151 0.69 21.39 1.74
N GLY A 152 0.92 20.27 2.41
CA GLY A 152 2.22 19.61 2.51
C GLY A 152 3.21 20.32 3.43
N LYS A 153 2.77 21.27 4.27
CA LYS A 153 3.63 21.97 5.23
C LYS A 153 3.71 21.21 6.56
N PRO A 154 4.86 21.20 7.24
CA PRO A 154 4.97 20.61 8.56
C PRO A 154 4.00 21.24 9.54
N LYS A 155 3.33 20.42 10.34
CA LYS A 155 2.52 20.89 11.49
C LYS A 155 3.44 21.42 12.60
N GLU A 156 2.93 22.33 13.43
CA GLU A 156 3.71 22.98 14.47
C GLU A 156 4.18 22.02 15.58
N ASP A 157 3.36 21.03 15.94
CA ASP A 157 3.59 20.12 17.06
C ASP A 157 4.14 18.74 16.60
N ILE A 158 5.32 18.71 16.00
CA ILE A 158 5.98 17.44 15.67
C ILE A 158 6.71 16.92 16.91
N PRO A 159 6.37 15.70 17.42
CA PRO A 159 7.09 15.07 18.54
C PRO A 159 8.57 14.85 18.21
N ASN A 160 9.46 14.88 19.22
CA ASN A 160 10.88 14.64 18.98
C ASN A 160 11.11 13.22 18.46
N VAL A 161 10.48 12.22 19.05
CA VAL A 161 10.61 10.82 18.66
C VAL A 161 9.22 10.24 18.37
N THR A 162 9.02 9.79 17.15
CA THR A 162 7.76 9.13 16.74
C THR A 162 8.07 7.77 16.13
N LEU A 163 7.29 6.75 16.52
CA LEU A 163 7.26 5.46 15.86
C LEU A 163 5.95 5.32 15.08
N ILE A 164 6.03 5.24 13.75
CA ILE A 164 4.89 4.91 12.90
C ILE A 164 4.83 3.38 12.77
N ILE A 165 3.66 2.79 13.00
CA ILE A 165 3.41 1.37 12.82
C ILE A 165 2.29 1.24 11.77
N ASP A 166 2.68 0.92 10.54
CA ASP A 166 1.75 0.73 9.42
C ASP A 166 1.45 -0.76 9.27
N ILE A 167 0.24 -1.15 9.72
CA ILE A 167 -0.19 -2.54 9.76
C ILE A 167 -1.03 -2.83 8.52
N GLY A 168 -0.41 -3.51 7.56
CA GLY A 168 -1.05 -3.99 6.33
C GLY A 168 -1.54 -5.43 6.41
N MET A 169 -1.98 -5.98 5.27
CA MET A 169 -2.36 -7.39 5.16
C MET A 169 -1.12 -8.30 5.18
N GLY A 170 -0.10 -8.01 4.37
CA GLY A 170 1.10 -8.84 4.26
C GLY A 170 2.19 -8.43 5.24
N THR A 171 2.36 -7.14 5.46
CA THR A 171 3.51 -6.57 6.17
C THR A 171 3.11 -5.62 7.27
N VAL A 172 4.02 -5.42 8.22
CA VAL A 172 4.02 -4.30 9.16
C VAL A 172 5.29 -3.49 8.93
N ASN A 173 5.14 -2.19 8.63
CA ASN A 173 6.26 -1.27 8.53
C ASN A 173 6.42 -0.52 9.87
N TYR A 174 7.61 -0.53 10.41
CA TYR A 174 8.01 0.21 11.61
C TYR A 174 8.95 1.33 11.19
N ILE A 175 8.48 2.57 11.26
CA ILE A 175 9.26 3.74 10.83
C ILE A 175 9.57 4.60 12.04
N TYR A 176 10.84 4.61 12.42
CA TYR A 176 11.34 5.44 13.51
C TYR A 176 11.73 6.82 12.98
N MET A 177 11.15 7.85 13.57
CA MET A 177 11.34 9.23 13.11
C MET A 177 11.82 10.12 14.25
N LEU A 178 12.85 10.91 13.95
CA LEU A 178 13.37 11.95 14.84
C LEU A 178 12.98 13.31 14.24
N ARG A 179 12.07 14.04 14.91
CA ARG A 179 11.57 15.35 14.45
C ARG A 179 11.07 15.32 13.00
N GLY A 180 10.33 14.27 12.63
CA GLY A 180 9.80 14.08 11.29
C GLY A 180 10.80 13.55 10.24
N VAL A 181 12.07 13.32 10.62
CA VAL A 181 13.10 12.70 9.75
C VAL A 181 13.20 11.22 10.06
N VAL A 182 13.17 10.37 9.03
CA VAL A 182 13.31 8.91 9.18
C VAL A 182 14.73 8.55 9.55
N ILE A 183 14.87 7.69 10.55
CA ILE A 183 16.14 7.04 10.89
C ILE A 183 16.13 5.64 10.28
N ARG A 184 16.83 5.48 9.17
CA ARG A 184 16.80 4.27 8.35
C ARG A 184 17.19 3.02 9.12
N ASP A 185 18.30 3.08 9.86
CA ASP A 185 18.83 1.92 10.61
C ASP A 185 17.92 1.48 11.78
N MET A 186 16.95 2.33 12.13
CA MET A 186 15.94 2.04 13.15
C MET A 186 14.56 1.78 12.54
N SER A 187 14.47 1.71 11.21
CA SER A 187 13.21 1.48 10.51
C SER A 187 13.30 0.18 9.71
N HIS A 188 12.23 -0.62 9.72
CA HIS A 188 12.23 -1.92 9.04
C HIS A 188 10.81 -2.38 8.72
N THR A 189 10.73 -3.45 7.94
CA THR A 189 9.48 -4.14 7.61
C THR A 189 9.52 -5.56 8.16
N THR A 190 8.40 -6.05 8.69
CA THR A 190 8.22 -7.47 9.01
C THR A 190 7.07 -8.06 8.20
N ASN A 191 7.09 -9.37 8.01
CA ASN A 191 6.01 -10.12 7.36
C ASN A 191 4.90 -10.52 8.36
N ASN A 192 4.76 -9.79 9.47
CA ASN A 192 3.79 -10.03 10.54
C ASN A 192 2.46 -9.26 10.33
N GLY A 193 2.03 -9.11 9.08
CA GLY A 193 0.76 -8.47 8.76
C GLY A 193 -0.47 -9.30 9.15
N MET A 194 -1.65 -8.78 8.86
CA MET A 194 -2.95 -9.39 9.21
C MET A 194 -3.10 -10.84 8.71
N HIS A 195 -2.43 -11.20 7.60
CA HIS A 195 -2.48 -12.57 7.05
C HIS A 195 -1.97 -13.66 8.03
N GLN A 196 -1.15 -13.31 9.03
CA GLN A 196 -0.65 -14.27 10.01
C GLN A 196 -1.80 -14.86 10.86
N ILE A 197 -2.85 -14.09 11.13
CA ILE A 197 -4.05 -14.56 11.80
C ILE A 197 -4.74 -15.62 10.95
N TYR A 198 -4.80 -15.37 9.65
CA TYR A 198 -5.55 -16.17 8.69
C TYR A 198 -4.87 -17.50 8.38
N LYS A 199 -3.53 -17.55 8.37
CA LYS A 199 -2.77 -18.79 8.17
C LYS A 199 -3.12 -19.88 9.21
N LYS A 200 -3.45 -19.49 10.44
CA LYS A 200 -3.78 -20.44 11.53
C LYS A 200 -5.19 -21.04 11.39
N GLU A 201 -6.18 -20.21 11.06
CA GLU A 201 -7.59 -20.59 11.11
C GLU A 201 -8.17 -21.06 9.77
N LEU A 202 -7.64 -20.54 8.68
CA LEU A 202 -8.27 -20.69 7.37
C LEU A 202 -7.42 -21.57 6.43
N ARG A 203 -7.02 -22.73 6.91
CA ARG A 203 -6.27 -23.71 6.11
C ARG A 203 -6.90 -23.89 4.73
N GLY A 204 -6.17 -23.49 3.68
CA GLY A 204 -6.57 -23.66 2.29
C GLY A 204 -7.47 -22.56 1.70
N LYS A 205 -7.80 -21.49 2.45
CA LYS A 205 -8.53 -20.34 1.91
C LYS A 205 -7.57 -19.22 1.52
N LYS A 206 -7.97 -18.47 0.49
CA LYS A 206 -7.19 -17.35 -0.02
C LYS A 206 -7.52 -16.06 0.74
N ILE A 207 -6.58 -15.11 0.77
CA ILE A 207 -6.74 -13.84 1.51
C ILE A 207 -8.01 -13.09 1.11
N TYR A 208 -8.32 -13.03 -0.19
CA TYR A 208 -9.51 -12.35 -0.67
C TYR A 208 -10.84 -13.00 -0.22
N GLU A 209 -10.86 -14.33 0.00
CA GLU A 209 -12.06 -15.03 0.49
C GLU A 209 -12.44 -14.58 1.89
N ILE A 210 -11.44 -14.18 2.68
CA ILE A 210 -11.63 -13.69 4.03
C ILE A 210 -12.36 -12.35 4.03
N ASP A 211 -11.89 -11.42 3.20
CA ASP A 211 -12.49 -10.10 3.10
C ASP A 211 -13.93 -10.16 2.59
N MET A 212 -14.23 -11.06 1.64
CA MET A 212 -15.55 -11.16 1.03
C MET A 212 -16.57 -11.97 1.84
N TYR A 213 -16.15 -13.10 2.42
CA TYR A 213 -17.10 -14.06 2.99
C TYR A 213 -17.19 -14.00 4.51
N TYR A 214 -16.12 -13.59 5.19
CA TYR A 214 -16.06 -13.65 6.66
C TYR A 214 -16.05 -12.25 7.28
N GLY A 215 -15.53 -11.25 6.59
CA GLY A 215 -15.28 -9.92 7.14
C GLY A 215 -14.26 -9.91 8.29
N TYR A 216 -13.63 -8.80 8.53
CA TYR A 216 -12.60 -8.66 9.56
C TYR A 216 -13.10 -8.99 10.97
N ASN A 217 -14.37 -8.70 11.28
CA ASN A 217 -14.93 -8.89 12.63
C ASN A 217 -15.07 -10.35 13.02
N SER A 218 -15.25 -11.28 12.07
CA SER A 218 -15.37 -12.71 12.37
C SER A 218 -14.11 -13.31 12.98
N LEU A 219 -12.96 -12.69 12.74
CA LEU A 219 -11.64 -13.12 13.19
C LEU A 219 -11.11 -12.28 14.36
N ALA A 220 -11.94 -11.41 14.95
CA ALA A 220 -11.51 -10.51 16.02
C ALA A 220 -10.96 -11.24 17.25
N HIS A 221 -11.38 -12.49 17.48
CA HIS A 221 -10.86 -13.33 18.56
C HIS A 221 -9.36 -13.66 18.43
N LEU A 222 -8.79 -13.52 17.22
CA LEU A 222 -7.36 -13.75 16.94
C LEU A 222 -6.50 -12.46 17.02
N TYR A 223 -7.14 -11.30 17.12
CA TYR A 223 -6.42 -10.02 17.18
C TYR A 223 -5.46 -9.89 18.38
N PRO A 224 -5.76 -10.43 19.57
CA PRO A 224 -4.81 -10.43 20.69
C PRO A 224 -3.48 -11.12 20.37
N ASP A 225 -3.50 -12.20 19.58
CA ASP A 225 -2.29 -12.94 19.20
C ASP A 225 -1.39 -12.08 18.30
N LEU A 226 -1.97 -11.45 17.27
CA LEU A 226 -1.23 -10.58 16.38
C LEU A 226 -0.72 -9.31 17.11
N ALA A 227 -1.55 -8.74 17.98
CA ALA A 227 -1.13 -7.62 18.81
C ALA A 227 0.06 -7.99 19.70
N THR A 228 0.10 -9.24 20.20
CA THR A 228 1.23 -9.76 20.98
C THR A 228 2.49 -9.89 20.12
N MET A 229 2.39 -10.36 18.87
CA MET A 229 3.52 -10.40 17.94
C MET A 229 4.06 -8.98 17.67
N ILE A 230 3.20 -8.02 17.35
CA ILE A 230 3.61 -6.62 17.12
C ILE A 230 4.26 -6.01 18.36
N ARG A 231 3.73 -6.31 19.55
CA ARG A 231 4.34 -5.86 20.83
C ARG A 231 5.74 -6.43 21.02
N SER A 232 5.92 -7.71 20.69
CA SER A 232 7.23 -8.38 20.77
C SER A 232 8.23 -7.74 19.81
N ASP A 233 7.83 -7.46 18.56
CA ASP A 233 8.66 -6.76 17.59
C ASP A 233 9.08 -5.38 18.13
N VAL A 234 8.11 -4.58 18.60
CA VAL A 234 8.38 -3.25 19.15
C VAL A 234 9.30 -3.32 20.37
N ALA A 235 9.10 -4.27 21.28
CA ALA A 235 9.94 -4.42 22.48
C ALA A 235 11.37 -4.88 22.15
N THR A 236 11.53 -5.63 21.04
CA THR A 236 12.83 -6.12 20.59
C THR A 236 13.67 -5.01 19.97
N TYR A 237 13.05 -4.16 19.15
CA TYR A 237 13.79 -3.18 18.35
C TYR A 237 13.82 -1.78 18.96
N TYR A 238 12.88 -1.43 19.87
CA TYR A 238 12.71 -0.05 20.32
C TYR A 238 12.67 0.10 21.83
N ASN A 239 13.33 1.15 22.32
CA ASN A 239 13.19 1.58 23.71
C ASN A 239 11.94 2.50 23.82
N LEU A 240 10.82 1.93 24.24
CA LEU A 240 9.54 2.63 24.37
C LEU A 240 9.58 3.87 25.27
N LYS A 241 10.50 3.93 26.25
CA LYS A 241 10.67 5.10 27.14
C LYS A 241 11.20 6.33 26.41
N LYS A 242 11.81 6.14 25.23
CA LYS A 242 12.34 7.21 24.40
C LYS A 242 11.39 7.65 23.28
N ILE A 243 10.23 7.02 23.16
CA ILE A 243 9.25 7.32 22.11
C ILE A 243 8.16 8.22 22.68
N ASP A 244 8.07 9.45 22.17
CA ASP A 244 7.07 10.41 22.60
C ASP A 244 5.67 10.06 22.08
N LYS A 245 5.60 9.54 20.84
CA LYS A 245 4.35 9.21 20.17
C LYS A 245 4.46 7.94 19.33
N ILE A 246 3.43 7.08 19.42
CA ILE A 246 3.24 5.94 18.52
C ILE A 246 2.04 6.22 17.62
N VAL A 247 2.25 6.23 16.32
CA VAL A 247 1.18 6.48 15.33
C VAL A 247 0.84 5.15 14.65
N ILE A 248 -0.36 4.67 14.89
CA ILE A 248 -0.88 3.44 14.29
C ILE A 248 -1.63 3.80 13.02
N VAL A 249 -1.28 3.16 11.90
CA VAL A 249 -1.90 3.38 10.58
C VAL A 249 -2.20 2.05 9.88
N GLY A 250 -2.80 2.13 8.72
CA GLY A 250 -3.17 0.98 7.90
C GLY A 250 -4.50 0.32 8.28
N GLY A 251 -4.97 -0.58 7.43
CA GLY A 251 -6.23 -1.31 7.66
C GLY A 251 -6.18 -2.21 8.90
N GLY A 252 -5.07 -2.92 9.08
CA GLY A 252 -4.81 -3.72 10.28
C GLY A 252 -4.64 -2.86 11.52
N GLY A 253 -4.08 -1.66 11.39
CA GLY A 253 -3.96 -0.70 12.48
C GLY A 253 -5.31 -0.32 13.08
N THR A 254 -6.31 -0.10 12.23
CA THR A 254 -7.69 0.17 12.68
C THR A 254 -8.27 -1.01 13.46
N ALA A 255 -8.05 -2.24 12.97
CA ALA A 255 -8.56 -3.46 13.61
C ALA A 255 -7.88 -3.75 14.96
N LEU A 256 -6.57 -3.52 15.04
CA LEU A 256 -5.77 -3.90 16.21
C LEU A 256 -5.61 -2.80 17.26
N TYR A 257 -6.03 -1.58 16.98
CA TYR A 257 -5.76 -0.42 17.83
C TYR A 257 -6.07 -0.66 19.32
N TYR A 258 -7.22 -1.23 19.63
CA TYR A 258 -7.64 -1.46 21.01
C TYR A 258 -6.89 -2.58 21.71
N PHE A 259 -6.23 -3.48 20.98
CA PHE A 259 -5.43 -4.59 21.52
C PHE A 259 -3.96 -4.20 21.77
N LEU A 260 -3.52 -3.05 21.27
CA LEU A 260 -2.17 -2.54 21.49
C LEU A 260 -2.12 -1.73 22.81
N PRO A 261 -1.19 -1.97 23.72
CA PRO A 261 -1.27 -1.50 25.12
C PRO A 261 -0.70 -0.10 25.37
N TRP A 262 -0.09 0.53 24.35
CA TRP A 262 0.68 1.77 24.58
C TRP A 262 -0.22 2.97 24.87
N ILE A 263 0.13 3.74 25.92
CA ILE A 263 -0.63 4.89 26.41
C ILE A 263 -0.50 6.09 25.45
N ASN A 264 0.70 6.28 24.89
CA ASN A 264 1.01 7.39 23.98
C ASN A 264 0.69 7.09 22.49
N LYS A 265 -0.08 6.04 22.22
CA LYS A 265 -0.51 5.70 20.87
C LYS A 265 -1.66 6.57 20.40
N ILE A 266 -1.68 6.84 19.12
CA ILE A 266 -2.84 7.41 18.41
C ILE A 266 -3.16 6.56 17.18
N LEU A 267 -4.42 6.55 16.78
CA LEU A 267 -4.86 6.00 15.51
C LEU A 267 -4.97 7.14 14.48
N HIS A 268 -4.10 7.13 13.49
CA HIS A 268 -4.25 8.00 12.32
C HIS A 268 -5.05 7.25 11.26
N LYS A 269 -6.35 7.56 11.21
CA LYS A 269 -7.33 6.81 10.43
C LYS A 269 -7.15 6.97 8.93
N GLY A 270 -7.29 5.86 8.22
CA GLY A 270 -7.51 5.81 6.79
C GLY A 270 -6.68 4.75 6.09
N GLN A 271 -7.31 4.09 5.12
CA GLN A 271 -6.63 3.13 4.25
C GLN A 271 -5.79 3.82 3.16
N PHE A 272 -5.95 5.14 2.99
CA PHE A 272 -5.28 5.96 1.99
C PHE A 272 -4.10 6.77 2.56
N THR A 273 -3.70 6.56 3.81
CA THR A 273 -2.63 7.33 4.47
C THR A 273 -1.32 7.35 3.67
N ASN A 274 -0.92 6.20 3.10
CA ASN A 274 0.29 6.13 2.29
C ASN A 274 0.20 7.00 1.03
N VAL A 275 -0.88 6.91 0.25
CA VAL A 275 -1.01 7.70 -1.00
C VAL A 275 -1.25 9.20 -0.72
N ARG A 276 -1.97 9.55 0.36
CA ARG A 276 -2.14 10.94 0.78
C ARG A 276 -0.83 11.54 1.26
N GLY A 277 -0.09 10.82 2.10
CA GLY A 277 1.21 11.28 2.55
C GLY A 277 2.21 11.42 1.41
N ALA A 278 2.23 10.51 0.45
CA ALA A 278 3.02 10.65 -0.77
C ALA A 278 2.64 11.92 -1.55
N SER A 279 1.34 12.23 -1.67
CA SER A 279 0.87 13.45 -2.32
C SER A 279 1.37 14.71 -1.60
N LYS A 280 1.27 14.76 -0.27
CA LYS A 280 1.76 15.88 0.56
C LYS A 280 3.28 16.06 0.47
N VAL A 281 4.04 14.97 0.46
CA VAL A 281 5.50 14.99 0.26
C VAL A 281 5.84 15.63 -1.07
N VAL A 282 5.15 15.23 -2.13
CA VAL A 282 5.39 15.73 -3.48
C VAL A 282 5.04 17.21 -3.62
N GLN A 283 3.98 17.68 -2.98
CA GLN A 283 3.59 19.09 -2.97
C GLN A 283 4.65 19.98 -2.28
N ASN A 284 5.23 19.49 -1.20
CA ASN A 284 6.25 20.24 -0.42
C ASN A 284 7.62 20.24 -1.07
N LEU A 285 7.99 19.17 -1.76
CA LEU A 285 9.25 19.07 -2.46
C LEU A 285 9.10 19.69 -3.86
N SER A 286 9.73 20.85 -4.10
CA SER A 286 9.96 21.30 -5.47
C SER A 286 10.76 20.19 -6.19
N TRP A 287 10.10 19.44 -7.03
CA TRP A 287 10.55 18.17 -7.64
C TRP A 287 11.89 18.21 -8.41
N GLY A 288 12.63 19.32 -8.39
CA GLY A 288 13.97 19.42 -8.93
C GLY A 288 15.12 19.04 -7.98
N LYS A 289 14.84 18.82 -6.70
CA LYS A 289 15.86 18.51 -5.68
C LYS A 289 15.61 17.13 -5.06
N SER A 290 15.94 16.06 -5.79
CA SER A 290 15.89 14.66 -5.31
C SER A 290 16.77 14.42 -4.07
N GLU A 291 17.78 15.24 -3.85
CA GLU A 291 18.69 15.20 -2.70
C GLU A 291 17.96 15.41 -1.34
N HIS A 292 16.86 16.16 -1.31
CA HIS A 292 16.11 16.37 -0.06
C HIS A 292 15.37 15.11 0.42
N LEU A 293 14.91 14.27 -0.48
CA LEU A 293 14.22 13.01 -0.12
C LEU A 293 15.21 11.98 0.43
N GLU A 294 16.40 11.93 -0.15
CA GLU A 294 17.49 11.08 0.35
C GLU A 294 18.00 11.57 1.71
N MET A 295 18.05 12.89 1.94
CA MET A 295 18.38 13.46 3.25
C MET A 295 17.30 13.20 4.32
N MET A 296 16.02 13.10 3.94
CA MET A 296 14.94 12.75 4.89
C MET A 296 14.93 11.25 5.24
N MET A 297 15.71 10.44 4.54
CA MET A 297 15.81 8.99 4.72
C MET A 297 17.27 8.54 4.98
N SER A 298 18.18 9.47 5.22
CA SER A 298 19.54 9.21 5.67
C SER A 298 19.59 9.10 7.19
#